data_dbc1a9cd20fb3b2c4ae06e49d8ca186f
#
_entry.id   dbc1a9cd20fb3b2c4ae06e49d8ca186f
#
_cell.length_a   1.000
_cell.length_b   1.000
_cell.length_c   1.000
_cell.angle_alpha   90.00
_cell.angle_beta   90.00
_cell.angle_gamma   90.00
#
_symmetry.space_group_name_H-M   'P 1'
#
loop_
_entity.id
_entity.type
_entity.pdbx_description
1 polymer ?
#
loop_
_entity_poly.entity_id
_entity_poly.type
_entity_poly.pdbx_seq_one_letter_code
_entity_poly.pdbx_strand_id
1 'polypeptide(L)'
;MKYWKKITLALLVMLTCFITLYSYAVTHPTNALSHKACTSWDIVKRKAFELSHTDFSNQSALDRSTFEIEQGTATEVPVLMYHYIEPKLNNHETDNKSIINLEDFEQNMKYLHDAGYTTITLNQLEQYVSGKISLPQKSIVITFDDGYQNNYTLAYPVLHKYNFHASLFVIGSKIQDKPSVFEPAINSFISKPEMQAATDVFEFNSHTYNLHHKGFMRCGNSVPVGLDTSLLDDDIEQMKETGIDTPYLAYPFGYTSTQMIYKLQQHGYRMAFTVKSGFVHPGDHPMKLPRLTVTTGTDLATLLQPESSPQNESSASENNQ
;
A
#
# COMPACT_ATOMS: atom_id res chain seq x y z
N MET A 1 20.03 -51.66 27.26
CA MET A 1 19.25 -50.53 27.75
C MET A 1 20.06 -49.32 28.22
N LYS A 2 21.14 -49.45 28.97
CA LYS A 2 21.94 -48.30 29.47
C LYS A 2 22.65 -47.51 28.38
N TYR A 3 23.07 -48.09 27.29
CA TYR A 3 23.76 -47.43 26.15
C TYR A 3 22.79 -46.58 25.33
N TRP A 4 21.63 -47.07 25.02
CA TRP A 4 20.62 -46.32 24.25
C TRP A 4 20.16 -45.06 24.97
N LYS A 5 19.99 -45.12 26.28
CA LYS A 5 19.63 -43.93 27.09
C LYS A 5 20.72 -42.87 27.06
N LYS A 6 22.02 -43.24 27.00
CA LYS A 6 23.12 -42.31 26.88
C LYS A 6 23.20 -41.68 25.49
N ILE A 7 22.91 -42.43 24.42
CA ILE A 7 22.88 -41.93 23.04
C ILE A 7 21.68 -40.98 22.89
N THR A 8 20.52 -41.32 23.41
CA THR A 8 19.30 -40.43 23.34
C THR A 8 19.54 -39.14 24.10
N LEU A 9 20.17 -39.20 25.28
CA LEU A 9 20.48 -38.01 26.06
C LEU A 9 21.56 -37.14 25.35
N ALA A 10 22.56 -37.70 24.71
CA ALA A 10 23.57 -36.98 23.96
C ALA A 10 22.96 -36.30 22.72
N LEU A 11 22.04 -36.97 22.03
CA LEU A 11 21.30 -36.39 20.89
C LEU A 11 20.37 -35.25 21.33
N LEU A 12 19.70 -35.38 22.46
CA LEU A 12 18.89 -34.35 23.05
C LEU A 12 19.71 -33.10 23.42
N VAL A 13 20.86 -33.31 24.07
CA VAL A 13 21.79 -32.23 24.43
C VAL A 13 22.34 -31.54 23.17
N MET A 14 22.75 -32.31 22.16
CA MET A 14 23.17 -31.70 20.87
C MET A 14 22.05 -30.93 20.20
N LEU A 15 20.83 -31.43 20.21
CA LEU A 15 19.67 -30.74 19.64
C LEU A 15 19.38 -29.45 20.40
N THR A 16 19.40 -29.45 21.72
CA THR A 16 19.20 -28.23 22.53
C THR A 16 20.32 -27.23 22.31
N CYS A 17 21.58 -27.65 22.28
CA CYS A 17 22.70 -26.75 21.94
C CYS A 17 22.56 -26.17 20.52
N PHE A 18 22.14 -26.99 19.56
CA PHE A 18 21.94 -26.52 18.20
C PHE A 18 20.78 -25.49 18.15
N ILE A 19 19.68 -25.76 18.84
CA ILE A 19 18.53 -24.83 18.90
C ILE A 19 18.93 -23.51 19.57
N THR A 20 19.71 -23.56 20.67
CA THR A 20 20.15 -22.35 21.37
C THR A 20 21.16 -21.54 20.54
N LEU A 21 22.13 -22.19 19.90
CA LEU A 21 23.06 -21.52 18.99
C LEU A 21 22.38 -20.94 17.76
N TYR A 22 21.43 -21.69 17.19
CA TYR A 22 20.62 -21.22 16.08
C TYR A 22 19.76 -20.01 16.48
N SER A 23 19.10 -20.08 17.63
CA SER A 23 18.30 -18.99 18.19
C SER A 23 19.17 -17.74 18.42
N TYR A 24 20.36 -17.91 18.98
CA TYR A 24 21.30 -16.82 19.18
C TYR A 24 21.76 -16.20 17.85
N ALA A 25 22.12 -17.04 16.88
CA ALA A 25 22.53 -16.56 15.55
C ALA A 25 21.40 -15.80 14.80
N VAL A 26 20.16 -16.21 15.00
CA VAL A 26 18.97 -15.54 14.42
C VAL A 26 18.72 -14.17 15.05
N THR A 27 18.94 -14.05 16.35
CA THR A 27 18.72 -12.80 17.09
C THR A 27 19.91 -11.83 17.02
N HIS A 28 21.12 -12.33 16.75
CA HIS A 28 22.36 -11.55 16.66
C HIS A 28 23.10 -11.85 15.36
N PRO A 29 22.57 -11.44 14.19
CA PRO A 29 23.19 -11.75 12.91
C PRO A 29 24.46 -10.91 12.72
N THR A 30 25.63 -11.53 12.85
CA THR A 30 26.95 -10.88 12.73
C THR A 30 27.74 -11.28 11.48
N ASN A 31 27.28 -12.30 10.75
CA ASN A 31 27.94 -12.80 9.55
C ASN A 31 26.95 -13.40 8.53
N ALA A 32 27.43 -13.72 7.33
CA ALA A 32 26.58 -14.22 6.24
C ALA A 32 25.79 -15.50 6.58
N LEU A 33 26.34 -16.38 7.42
CA LEU A 33 25.68 -17.62 7.82
C LEU A 33 24.52 -17.33 8.79
N SER A 34 24.73 -16.47 9.78
CA SER A 34 23.70 -16.07 10.72
C SER A 34 22.60 -15.26 10.04
N HIS A 35 22.92 -14.45 9.03
CA HIS A 35 21.94 -13.77 8.20
C HIS A 35 21.03 -14.75 7.43
N LYS A 36 21.63 -15.79 6.82
CA LYS A 36 20.85 -16.85 6.15
C LYS A 36 19.96 -17.61 7.13
N ALA A 37 20.45 -17.95 8.31
CA ALA A 37 19.69 -18.65 9.35
C ALA A 37 18.50 -17.79 9.82
N CYS A 38 18.70 -16.50 10.08
CA CYS A 38 17.69 -15.55 10.46
C CYS A 38 16.59 -15.44 9.39
N THR A 39 16.96 -15.26 8.12
CA THR A 39 16.02 -15.18 6.98
C THR A 39 15.21 -16.47 6.84
N SER A 40 15.86 -17.65 6.97
CA SER A 40 15.17 -18.93 6.89
C SER A 40 14.14 -19.10 8.00
N TRP A 41 14.47 -18.65 9.22
CA TRP A 41 13.57 -18.69 10.37
C TRP A 41 12.35 -17.81 10.20
N ASP A 42 12.52 -16.61 9.64
CA ASP A 42 11.40 -15.72 9.34
C ASP A 42 10.47 -16.31 8.26
N ILE A 43 11.02 -16.97 7.26
CA ILE A 43 10.22 -17.70 6.25
C ILE A 43 9.42 -18.83 6.91
N VAL A 44 10.04 -19.61 7.80
CA VAL A 44 9.35 -20.71 8.51
C VAL A 44 8.22 -20.18 9.38
N LYS A 45 8.45 -19.11 10.14
CA LYS A 45 7.39 -18.48 10.96
C LYS A 45 6.22 -18.00 10.11
N ARG A 46 6.49 -17.33 8.99
CA ARG A 46 5.44 -16.86 8.06
C ARG A 46 4.62 -18.03 7.53
N LYS A 47 5.28 -19.09 7.05
CA LYS A 47 4.59 -20.27 6.55
C LYS A 47 3.78 -20.98 7.63
N ALA A 48 4.31 -21.09 8.85
CA ALA A 48 3.58 -21.67 9.98
C ALA A 48 2.32 -20.84 10.32
N PHE A 49 2.43 -19.52 10.29
CA PHE A 49 1.29 -18.64 10.49
C PHE A 49 0.25 -18.79 9.37
N GLU A 50 0.69 -18.76 8.10
CA GLU A 50 -0.18 -18.97 6.93
C GLU A 50 -0.94 -20.28 6.99
N LEU A 51 -0.29 -21.38 7.43
CA LEU A 51 -0.92 -22.69 7.59
C LEU A 51 -1.93 -22.74 8.74
N SER A 52 -1.77 -21.91 9.77
CA SER A 52 -2.68 -21.86 10.93
C SER A 52 -3.83 -20.88 10.76
N HIS A 53 -3.78 -20.00 9.74
CA HIS A 53 -4.76 -18.92 9.50
C HIS A 53 -5.16 -18.91 8.02
N THR A 54 -5.82 -19.97 7.58
CA THR A 54 -6.13 -20.18 6.15
C THR A 54 -7.36 -19.46 5.63
N ASP A 55 -8.14 -18.80 6.47
CA ASP A 55 -9.38 -18.18 6.01
C ASP A 55 -9.71 -16.88 6.75
N PHE A 56 -9.32 -15.77 6.16
CA PHE A 56 -9.90 -14.48 6.50
C PHE A 56 -10.96 -14.14 5.45
N SER A 57 -12.08 -14.85 5.53
CA SER A 57 -13.27 -14.45 4.81
C SER A 57 -13.74 -13.10 5.34
N ASN A 58 -13.89 -12.16 4.44
CA ASN A 58 -14.42 -10.83 4.67
C ASN A 58 -15.66 -10.83 5.56
N GLN A 59 -15.51 -10.50 6.82
CA GLN A 59 -16.62 -9.98 7.61
C GLN A 59 -16.52 -8.45 7.54
N SER A 60 -16.98 -7.89 6.46
CA SER A 60 -17.12 -6.45 6.35
C SER A 60 -18.30 -5.98 7.19
N ALA A 61 -18.02 -5.31 8.27
CA ALA A 61 -19.01 -4.44 8.88
C ALA A 61 -19.30 -3.29 7.91
N LEU A 62 -20.53 -3.17 7.50
CA LEU A 62 -21.01 -2.19 6.55
C LEU A 62 -21.05 -0.81 7.19
N ASP A 63 -20.28 0.11 6.69
CA ASP A 63 -20.59 1.52 6.82
C ASP A 63 -21.27 2.01 5.55
N ARG A 64 -22.36 2.79 5.72
CA ARG A 64 -23.24 3.24 4.65
C ARG A 64 -22.98 4.72 4.40
N SER A 65 -21.87 5.07 3.82
CA SER A 65 -21.75 6.42 3.29
C SER A 65 -22.50 6.50 1.97
N THR A 66 -23.47 7.39 1.93
CA THR A 66 -24.46 7.54 0.87
C THR A 66 -23.98 8.58 -0.14
N PHE A 67 -22.98 8.26 -0.95
CA PHE A 67 -22.91 8.89 -2.25
C PHE A 67 -23.65 8.00 -3.24
N GLU A 68 -24.79 8.50 -3.76
CA GLU A 68 -25.44 7.82 -4.88
C GLU A 68 -24.54 8.00 -6.10
N ILE A 69 -23.94 6.91 -6.53
CA ILE A 69 -23.26 6.86 -7.81
C ILE A 69 -24.15 6.11 -8.80
N GLU A 70 -24.19 6.61 -10.01
CA GLU A 70 -24.94 5.95 -11.09
C GLU A 70 -24.38 4.54 -11.31
N GLN A 71 -25.26 3.53 -11.34
CA GLN A 71 -24.87 2.15 -11.60
C GLN A 71 -24.40 2.01 -13.03
N GLY A 72 -23.32 1.24 -13.23
CA GLY A 72 -22.69 1.09 -14.54
C GLY A 72 -22.14 -0.30 -14.78
N THR A 73 -21.23 -0.41 -15.72
CA THR A 73 -20.71 -1.68 -16.23
C THR A 73 -19.18 -1.79 -16.11
N ALA A 74 -18.56 -1.08 -15.16
CA ALA A 74 -17.13 -1.22 -14.96
C ALA A 74 -16.77 -2.65 -14.59
N THR A 75 -15.87 -3.25 -15.35
CA THR A 75 -15.31 -4.58 -15.06
C THR A 75 -14.03 -4.50 -14.24
N GLU A 76 -13.39 -3.34 -14.25
CA GLU A 76 -12.16 -3.03 -13.54
C GLU A 76 -12.13 -1.54 -13.19
N VAL A 77 -11.37 -1.19 -12.16
CA VAL A 77 -11.17 0.18 -11.70
C VAL A 77 -9.68 0.46 -11.54
N PRO A 78 -9.10 1.41 -12.29
CA PRO A 78 -7.74 1.86 -12.06
C PRO A 78 -7.65 2.66 -10.75
N VAL A 79 -6.61 2.39 -9.97
CA VAL A 79 -6.24 3.16 -8.78
C VAL A 79 -4.88 3.79 -9.04
N LEU A 80 -4.85 5.09 -9.30
CA LEU A 80 -3.61 5.83 -9.57
C LEU A 80 -2.86 6.12 -8.27
N MET A 81 -1.56 5.96 -8.29
CA MET A 81 -0.68 6.21 -7.16
C MET A 81 0.33 7.31 -7.49
N TYR A 82 0.17 8.42 -6.83
CA TYR A 82 1.07 9.58 -6.84
C TYR A 82 1.76 9.70 -5.48
N HIS A 83 2.84 10.51 -5.41
CA HIS A 83 3.51 10.87 -4.15
C HIS A 83 3.84 12.37 -4.16
N TYR A 84 5.06 12.72 -4.52
CA TYR A 84 5.56 14.08 -4.52
C TYR A 84 5.28 14.78 -5.86
N ILE A 85 4.77 16.00 -5.79
CA ILE A 85 4.58 16.86 -6.98
C ILE A 85 5.56 18.01 -6.92
N GLU A 86 6.26 18.27 -8.01
CA GLU A 86 7.22 19.35 -8.09
C GLU A 86 7.12 20.10 -9.42
N PRO A 87 7.18 21.45 -9.44
CA PRO A 87 7.28 22.18 -10.70
C PRO A 87 8.48 21.69 -11.50
N LYS A 88 8.34 21.51 -12.80
CA LYS A 88 9.38 20.96 -13.67
C LYS A 88 10.73 21.68 -13.55
N LEU A 89 10.70 22.99 -13.35
CA LEU A 89 11.92 23.79 -13.18
C LEU A 89 12.72 23.44 -11.92
N ASN A 90 12.06 22.87 -10.92
CA ASN A 90 12.66 22.50 -9.63
C ASN A 90 13.00 21.02 -9.54
N ASN A 91 12.43 20.19 -10.44
CA ASN A 91 12.67 18.75 -10.42
C ASN A 91 14.04 18.41 -11.01
N HIS A 92 14.99 18.15 -10.12
CA HIS A 92 16.34 17.70 -10.47
C HIS A 92 16.51 16.18 -10.39
N GLU A 93 15.45 15.44 -9.96
CA GLU A 93 15.43 13.99 -9.78
C GLU A 93 14.48 13.31 -10.77
N THR A 94 14.68 13.54 -12.06
CA THR A 94 13.77 13.08 -13.14
C THR A 94 13.60 11.56 -13.20
N ASP A 95 14.54 10.80 -12.65
CA ASP A 95 14.48 9.31 -12.58
C ASP A 95 13.80 8.80 -11.29
N ASN A 96 13.46 9.71 -10.37
CA ASN A 96 12.80 9.33 -9.11
C ASN A 96 11.31 9.02 -9.36
N LYS A 97 10.97 7.74 -9.25
CA LYS A 97 9.60 7.26 -9.50
C LYS A 97 8.57 7.68 -8.45
N SER A 98 8.98 8.40 -7.42
CA SER A 98 8.07 9.00 -6.43
C SER A 98 7.79 10.47 -6.73
N ILE A 99 8.31 11.02 -7.84
CA ILE A 99 8.11 12.42 -8.22
C ILE A 99 7.40 12.51 -9.57
N ILE A 100 6.42 13.39 -9.65
CA ILE A 100 5.80 13.81 -10.90
C ILE A 100 5.92 15.33 -11.05
N ASN A 101 6.24 15.81 -12.26
CA ASN A 101 6.18 17.23 -12.53
C ASN A 101 4.74 17.74 -12.43
N LEU A 102 4.55 18.95 -11.88
CA LEU A 102 3.24 19.59 -11.80
C LEU A 102 2.55 19.66 -13.16
N GLU A 103 3.28 20.02 -14.19
CA GLU A 103 2.77 20.16 -15.57
C GLU A 103 2.27 18.82 -16.13
N ASP A 104 2.96 17.71 -15.80
CA ASP A 104 2.51 16.36 -16.19
C ASP A 104 1.27 15.95 -15.38
N PHE A 105 1.22 16.29 -14.10
CA PHE A 105 0.03 16.07 -13.27
C PHE A 105 -1.18 16.85 -13.79
N GLU A 106 -1.02 18.11 -14.15
CA GLU A 106 -2.08 18.93 -14.75
C GLU A 106 -2.58 18.33 -16.07
N GLN A 107 -1.68 17.84 -16.92
CA GLN A 107 -2.04 17.15 -18.15
C GLN A 107 -2.80 15.86 -17.89
N ASN A 108 -2.39 15.10 -16.88
CA ASN A 108 -3.07 13.87 -16.46
C ASN A 108 -4.50 14.16 -16.00
N MET A 109 -4.71 15.16 -15.16
CA MET A 109 -6.06 15.51 -14.69
C MET A 109 -6.93 16.05 -15.84
N LYS A 110 -6.34 16.85 -16.74
CA LYS A 110 -7.05 17.28 -17.93
C LYS A 110 -7.46 16.10 -18.81
N TYR A 111 -6.57 15.15 -19.04
CA TYR A 111 -6.88 13.94 -19.81
C TYR A 111 -8.02 13.15 -19.20
N LEU A 112 -8.00 12.91 -17.89
CA LEU A 112 -9.06 12.19 -17.18
C LEU A 112 -10.42 12.89 -17.35
N HIS A 113 -10.43 14.21 -17.17
CA HIS A 113 -11.64 15.03 -17.34
C HIS A 113 -12.17 14.93 -18.78
N ASP A 114 -11.34 15.19 -19.78
CA ASP A 114 -11.75 15.21 -21.19
C ASP A 114 -12.17 13.82 -21.68
N ALA A 115 -11.58 12.78 -21.15
CA ALA A 115 -11.96 11.40 -21.42
C ALA A 115 -13.22 10.96 -20.68
N GLY A 116 -13.78 11.78 -19.76
CA GLY A 116 -15.00 11.51 -19.03
C GLY A 116 -14.85 10.53 -17.88
N TYR A 117 -13.68 10.49 -17.23
CA TYR A 117 -13.49 9.72 -16.00
C TYR A 117 -14.21 10.37 -14.82
N THR A 118 -14.76 9.56 -13.95
CA THR A 118 -15.39 9.97 -12.69
C THR A 118 -14.59 9.40 -11.53
N THR A 119 -14.13 10.27 -10.62
CA THR A 119 -13.45 9.81 -9.41
C THR A 119 -14.43 9.23 -8.41
N ILE A 120 -14.07 8.14 -7.76
CA ILE A 120 -14.86 7.47 -6.74
C ILE A 120 -14.10 7.46 -5.40
N THR A 121 -14.85 7.37 -4.30
CA THR A 121 -14.30 7.28 -2.94
C THR A 121 -13.79 5.87 -2.65
N LEU A 122 -12.95 5.72 -1.61
CA LEU A 122 -12.51 4.39 -1.17
C LEU A 122 -13.69 3.55 -0.64
N ASN A 123 -14.70 4.16 -0.08
CA ASN A 123 -15.91 3.44 0.33
C ASN A 123 -16.66 2.85 -0.87
N GLN A 124 -16.79 3.59 -1.97
CA GLN A 124 -17.40 3.10 -3.20
C GLN A 124 -16.54 1.97 -3.81
N LEU A 125 -15.21 2.10 -3.78
CA LEU A 125 -14.31 1.04 -4.23
C LEU A 125 -14.45 -0.23 -3.36
N GLU A 126 -14.54 -0.11 -2.04
CA GLU A 126 -14.78 -1.24 -1.12
C GLU A 126 -16.08 -1.96 -1.45
N GLN A 127 -17.15 -1.22 -1.70
CA GLN A 127 -18.44 -1.80 -2.08
C GLN A 127 -18.39 -2.49 -3.44
N TYR A 128 -17.65 -1.93 -4.41
CA TYR A 128 -17.42 -2.54 -5.71
C TYR A 128 -16.62 -3.84 -5.61
N VAL A 129 -15.50 -3.84 -4.89
CA VAL A 129 -14.67 -5.03 -4.65
C VAL A 129 -15.48 -6.15 -4.00
N SER A 130 -16.36 -5.80 -3.06
CA SER A 130 -17.25 -6.76 -2.38
C SER A 130 -18.48 -7.16 -3.22
N GLY A 131 -18.63 -6.65 -4.45
CA GLY A 131 -19.75 -6.97 -5.34
C GLY A 131 -21.09 -6.39 -4.91
N LYS A 132 -21.10 -5.38 -4.02
CA LYS A 132 -22.35 -4.76 -3.52
C LYS A 132 -22.91 -3.70 -4.44
N ILE A 133 -22.06 -3.03 -5.21
CA ILE A 133 -22.44 -2.05 -6.21
C ILE A 133 -21.71 -2.33 -7.53
N SER A 134 -22.28 -1.85 -8.62
CA SER A 134 -21.61 -1.68 -9.90
C SER A 134 -21.24 -0.20 -10.09
N LEU A 135 -20.19 0.08 -10.83
CA LEU A 135 -19.65 1.41 -11.04
C LEU A 135 -19.76 1.82 -12.52
N PRO A 136 -19.82 3.13 -12.83
CA PRO A 136 -19.66 3.62 -14.19
C PRO A 136 -18.38 3.10 -14.85
N GLN A 137 -18.42 2.85 -16.14
CA GLN A 137 -17.30 2.23 -16.88
C GLN A 137 -15.97 3.01 -16.73
N LYS A 138 -16.04 4.34 -16.60
CA LYS A 138 -14.87 5.21 -16.44
C LYS A 138 -14.69 5.69 -15.00
N SER A 139 -14.93 4.81 -14.03
CA SER A 139 -14.61 5.08 -12.63
C SER A 139 -13.11 4.95 -12.38
N ILE A 140 -12.56 5.84 -11.55
CA ILE A 140 -11.14 5.87 -11.21
C ILE A 140 -10.95 6.32 -9.77
N VAL A 141 -9.91 5.81 -9.12
CA VAL A 141 -9.45 6.32 -7.82
C VAL A 141 -8.11 7.02 -8.01
N ILE A 142 -7.97 8.20 -7.44
CA ILE A 142 -6.71 8.96 -7.39
C ILE A 142 -6.19 8.86 -5.97
N THR A 143 -4.96 8.36 -5.79
CA THR A 143 -4.32 8.26 -4.48
C THR A 143 -2.98 8.98 -4.45
N PHE A 144 -2.67 9.54 -3.27
CA PHE A 144 -1.35 10.09 -2.96
C PHE A 144 -0.83 9.43 -1.69
N ASP A 145 0.46 9.13 -1.65
CA ASP A 145 1.11 8.56 -0.47
C ASP A 145 1.97 9.61 0.24
N ASP A 146 2.40 9.30 1.47
CA ASP A 146 3.30 10.04 2.36
C ASP A 146 2.73 11.28 3.03
N GLY A 147 1.76 11.98 2.46
CA GLY A 147 1.18 13.20 3.04
C GLY A 147 2.06 14.43 2.89
N TYR A 148 2.71 14.60 1.73
CA TYR A 148 3.49 15.80 1.44
C TYR A 148 2.62 17.06 1.35
N GLN A 149 3.15 18.20 1.79
CA GLN A 149 2.47 19.50 1.73
C GLN A 149 2.13 19.91 0.29
N ASN A 150 2.95 19.51 -0.69
CA ASN A 150 2.70 19.83 -2.09
C ASN A 150 1.45 19.15 -2.68
N ASN A 151 0.94 18.10 -2.06
CA ASN A 151 -0.36 17.56 -2.45
C ASN A 151 -1.49 18.56 -2.15
N TYR A 152 -1.38 19.33 -1.07
CA TYR A 152 -2.28 20.44 -0.80
C TYR A 152 -1.98 21.67 -1.66
N THR A 153 -0.74 22.11 -1.73
CA THR A 153 -0.41 23.38 -2.39
C THR A 153 -0.45 23.31 -3.91
N LEU A 154 -0.17 22.15 -4.52
CA LEU A 154 -0.09 21.98 -5.97
C LEU A 154 -1.19 21.07 -6.53
N ALA A 155 -1.48 19.90 -5.91
CA ALA A 155 -2.49 18.99 -6.46
C ALA A 155 -3.91 19.43 -6.16
N TYR A 156 -4.20 19.90 -4.94
CA TYR A 156 -5.56 20.29 -4.54
C TYR A 156 -6.21 21.30 -5.51
N PRO A 157 -5.58 22.42 -5.92
CA PRO A 157 -6.18 23.36 -6.85
C PRO A 157 -6.53 22.74 -8.20
N VAL A 158 -5.70 21.81 -8.67
CA VAL A 158 -5.91 21.12 -9.95
C VAL A 158 -7.07 20.15 -9.85
N LEU A 159 -7.12 19.34 -8.80
CA LEU A 159 -8.23 18.40 -8.55
C LEU A 159 -9.57 19.16 -8.37
N HIS A 160 -9.56 20.20 -7.56
CA HIS A 160 -10.75 21.04 -7.33
C HIS A 160 -11.28 21.65 -8.63
N LYS A 161 -10.40 22.14 -9.51
CA LYS A 161 -10.76 22.68 -10.83
C LYS A 161 -11.57 21.72 -11.68
N TYR A 162 -11.25 20.42 -11.62
CA TYR A 162 -11.92 19.38 -12.40
C TYR A 162 -13.03 18.65 -11.62
N ASN A 163 -13.34 19.09 -10.40
CA ASN A 163 -14.29 18.42 -9.49
C ASN A 163 -13.91 16.95 -9.25
N PHE A 164 -12.62 16.68 -9.09
CA PHE A 164 -12.10 15.37 -8.78
C PHE A 164 -11.85 15.22 -7.28
N HIS A 165 -12.14 14.01 -6.77
CA HIS A 165 -11.80 13.59 -5.42
C HIS A 165 -10.58 12.70 -5.44
N ALA A 166 -9.82 12.69 -4.35
CA ALA A 166 -8.66 11.83 -4.18
C ALA A 166 -8.52 11.36 -2.72
N SER A 167 -7.76 10.28 -2.52
CA SER A 167 -7.37 9.80 -1.20
C SER A 167 -5.92 10.15 -0.92
N LEU A 168 -5.65 10.78 0.21
CA LEU A 168 -4.31 11.07 0.68
C LEU A 168 -3.96 10.16 1.86
N PHE A 169 -3.04 9.22 1.64
CA PHE A 169 -2.50 8.35 2.68
C PHE A 169 -1.35 9.05 3.39
N VAL A 170 -1.55 9.44 4.63
CA VAL A 170 -0.58 10.25 5.37
C VAL A 170 0.21 9.44 6.39
N ILE A 171 1.50 9.76 6.54
CA ILE A 171 2.32 9.27 7.63
C ILE A 171 1.99 10.08 8.87
N GLY A 172 1.34 9.47 9.86
CA GLY A 172 0.79 10.17 11.03
C GLY A 172 1.81 11.02 11.78
N SER A 173 3.02 10.50 12.01
CA SER A 173 4.11 11.20 12.71
C SER A 173 4.68 12.39 11.94
N LYS A 174 4.31 12.56 10.68
CA LYS A 174 4.75 13.68 9.82
C LYS A 174 3.74 14.82 9.75
N ILE A 175 2.49 14.61 10.18
CA ILE A 175 1.47 15.64 10.20
C ILE A 175 1.93 16.81 11.06
N GLN A 176 1.86 18.02 10.51
CA GLN A 176 2.27 19.24 11.17
C GLN A 176 1.09 19.89 11.89
N ASP A 177 1.34 20.52 13.05
CA ASP A 177 0.30 21.28 13.77
C ASP A 177 -0.03 22.61 13.10
N LYS A 178 0.91 23.17 12.34
CA LYS A 178 0.78 24.46 11.64
C LYS A 178 1.35 24.36 10.22
N PRO A 179 0.76 25.07 9.26
CA PRO A 179 1.32 25.15 7.92
C PRO A 179 2.73 25.76 7.94
N SER A 180 3.63 25.19 7.16
CA SER A 180 4.91 25.81 6.82
C SER A 180 4.78 26.64 5.53
N VAL A 181 5.71 27.56 5.31
CA VAL A 181 5.82 28.17 4.00
C VAL A 181 6.26 27.10 3.02
N PHE A 182 5.49 26.92 1.96
CA PHE A 182 5.83 25.94 0.94
C PHE A 182 7.01 26.42 0.10
N GLU A 183 8.07 25.63 0.05
CA GLU A 183 9.23 25.84 -0.81
C GLU A 183 9.41 24.58 -1.68
N PRO A 184 9.34 24.65 -3.03
CA PRO A 184 9.43 23.47 -3.91
C PRO A 184 10.73 22.73 -3.60
N ALA A 185 11.77 22.75 -3.52
CA ALA A 185 12.97 21.95 -3.25
C ALA A 185 13.07 21.40 -1.80
N ILE A 186 12.10 21.68 -0.92
CA ILE A 186 12.13 21.26 0.47
C ILE A 186 10.95 20.32 0.76
N ASN A 187 11.28 19.08 1.14
CA ASN A 187 10.27 18.12 1.58
C ASN A 187 9.57 18.63 2.84
N SER A 188 8.33 19.06 2.69
CA SER A 188 7.44 19.45 3.76
C SER A 188 6.19 18.56 3.76
N PHE A 189 5.59 18.41 4.94
CA PHE A 189 4.42 17.57 5.15
C PHE A 189 3.19 18.41 5.48
N ILE A 190 2.02 17.88 5.12
CA ILE A 190 0.73 18.54 5.32
C ILE A 190 0.47 18.81 6.80
N SER A 191 -0.19 19.92 7.10
CA SER A 191 -0.61 20.29 8.43
C SER A 191 -2.10 20.02 8.67
N LYS A 192 -2.50 19.89 9.94
CA LYS A 192 -3.91 19.74 10.33
C LYS A 192 -4.82 20.82 9.73
N PRO A 193 -4.46 22.14 9.77
CA PRO A 193 -5.28 23.16 9.11
C PRO A 193 -5.41 22.99 7.61
N GLU A 194 -4.35 22.56 6.91
CA GLU A 194 -4.40 22.28 5.46
C GLU A 194 -5.27 21.06 5.16
N MET A 195 -5.16 20.00 5.96
CA MET A 195 -6.06 18.84 5.86
C MET A 195 -7.52 19.26 6.01
N GLN A 196 -7.81 20.08 7.03
CA GLN A 196 -9.18 20.58 7.24
C GLN A 196 -9.71 21.42 6.08
N ALA A 197 -8.85 22.22 5.47
CA ALA A 197 -9.21 23.09 4.35
C ALA A 197 -9.44 22.32 3.03
N ALA A 198 -8.97 21.07 2.93
CA ALA A 198 -9.00 20.27 1.70
C ALA A 198 -9.98 19.10 1.75
N THR A 199 -10.88 19.04 2.72
CA THR A 199 -11.84 17.93 2.90
C THR A 199 -12.89 17.84 1.80
N ASP A 200 -13.04 18.86 0.99
CA ASP A 200 -13.89 18.88 -0.21
C ASP A 200 -13.28 18.12 -1.40
N VAL A 201 -11.97 17.87 -1.37
CA VAL A 201 -11.23 17.12 -2.41
C VAL A 201 -10.62 15.85 -1.86
N PHE A 202 -10.01 15.90 -0.67
CA PHE A 202 -9.27 14.78 -0.11
C PHE A 202 -10.02 14.07 1.01
N GLU A 203 -10.06 12.74 0.93
CA GLU A 203 -10.23 11.87 2.09
C GLU A 203 -8.86 11.47 2.64
N PHE A 204 -8.67 11.60 3.96
CA PHE A 204 -7.37 11.32 4.60
C PHE A 204 -7.37 9.94 5.20
N ASN A 205 -6.35 9.15 4.84
CA ASN A 205 -6.25 7.75 5.20
C ASN A 205 -4.86 7.41 5.75
N SER A 206 -4.73 6.20 6.31
CA SER A 206 -3.51 5.79 7.00
C SER A 206 -2.40 5.34 6.04
N HIS A 207 -1.19 5.90 6.23
CA HIS A 207 0.06 5.35 5.70
C HIS A 207 0.97 4.88 6.84
N THR A 208 0.38 4.35 7.93
CA THR A 208 0.94 4.11 9.26
C THR A 208 1.30 5.40 10.00
N TYR A 209 1.38 5.33 11.32
CA TYR A 209 1.80 6.49 12.10
C TYR A 209 3.28 6.77 11.91
N ASN A 210 4.16 5.78 12.16
CA ASN A 210 5.61 5.94 12.08
C ASN A 210 6.35 4.68 11.61
N LEU A 211 5.69 3.79 10.84
CA LEU A 211 6.33 2.57 10.32
C LEU A 211 6.83 2.72 8.87
N HIS A 212 6.75 3.94 8.31
CA HIS A 212 7.25 4.24 6.97
C HIS A 212 8.72 4.66 6.99
N HIS A 213 9.61 3.76 7.37
CA HIS A 213 11.04 3.99 7.28
C HIS A 213 11.81 2.70 7.03
N LYS A 214 12.96 2.82 6.35
CA LYS A 214 13.93 1.73 6.19
C LYS A 214 14.72 1.64 7.50
N GLY A 215 14.12 1.04 8.53
CA GLY A 215 14.65 1.22 9.84
C GLY A 215 15.20 -0.01 10.53
N PHE A 216 15.15 -1.18 9.96
CA PHE A 216 15.64 -2.35 10.63
C PHE A 216 16.47 -3.23 9.72
N MET A 217 17.73 -3.37 10.04
CA MET A 217 18.55 -4.46 9.53
C MET A 217 18.17 -5.74 10.28
N ARG A 218 17.04 -6.33 9.93
CA ARG A 218 16.72 -7.66 10.43
C ARG A 218 17.35 -8.67 9.50
N CYS A 219 18.10 -9.59 10.04
CA CYS A 219 18.83 -10.59 9.27
C CYS A 219 19.84 -10.01 8.25
N GLY A 220 20.34 -8.78 8.46
CA GLY A 220 21.28 -8.13 7.53
C GLY A 220 20.64 -7.55 6.27
N ASN A 221 19.33 -7.70 6.12
CA ASN A 221 18.57 -7.08 5.04
C ASN A 221 17.78 -5.89 5.56
N SER A 222 17.76 -4.81 4.81
CA SER A 222 16.84 -3.69 5.08
C SER A 222 15.41 -4.20 4.90
N VAL A 223 14.69 -4.38 6.00
CA VAL A 223 13.28 -4.76 5.99
C VAL A 223 12.48 -3.55 6.42
N PRO A 224 11.43 -3.17 5.69
CA PRO A 224 10.52 -2.13 6.14
C PRO A 224 9.97 -2.48 7.52
N VAL A 225 9.99 -1.53 8.44
CA VAL A 225 9.54 -1.74 9.83
C VAL A 225 8.08 -2.22 9.89
N GLY A 226 7.25 -1.81 8.93
CA GLY A 226 5.86 -2.28 8.81
C GLY A 226 5.68 -3.79 8.64
N LEU A 227 6.76 -4.57 8.42
CA LEU A 227 6.73 -6.03 8.49
C LEU A 227 6.96 -6.58 9.90
N ASP A 228 7.42 -5.76 10.82
CA ASP A 228 7.46 -6.13 12.25
C ASP A 228 6.11 -5.79 12.88
N THR A 229 5.27 -6.79 13.00
CA THR A 229 3.92 -6.64 13.55
C THR A 229 3.90 -6.41 15.07
N SER A 230 5.05 -6.43 15.75
CA SER A 230 5.12 -6.15 17.19
C SER A 230 4.83 -4.69 17.54
N LEU A 231 5.11 -3.78 16.61
CA LEU A 231 4.90 -2.33 16.78
C LEU A 231 3.57 -1.86 16.19
N LEU A 232 2.83 -2.74 15.50
CA LEU A 232 1.68 -2.32 14.71
C LEU A 232 0.50 -1.87 15.57
N ASP A 233 0.30 -2.51 16.73
CA ASP A 233 -0.81 -2.17 17.63
C ASP A 233 -0.66 -0.72 18.15
N ASP A 234 0.52 -0.38 18.65
CA ASP A 234 0.83 0.97 19.14
C ASP A 234 0.80 2.01 18.02
N ASP A 235 1.28 1.65 16.82
CA ASP A 235 1.28 2.52 15.65
C ASP A 235 -0.14 2.88 15.19
N ILE A 236 -1.05 1.91 15.21
CA ILE A 236 -2.45 2.12 14.86
C ILE A 236 -3.13 3.05 15.87
N GLU A 237 -2.92 2.83 17.17
CA GLU A 237 -3.52 3.70 18.20
C GLU A 237 -2.98 5.14 18.09
N GLN A 238 -1.67 5.32 17.88
CA GLN A 238 -1.09 6.64 17.64
C GLN A 238 -1.64 7.29 16.36
N MET A 239 -1.93 6.50 15.31
CA MET A 239 -2.56 7.04 14.11
C MET A 239 -3.94 7.61 14.39
N LYS A 240 -4.78 6.92 15.17
CA LYS A 240 -6.10 7.40 15.59
C LYS A 240 -6.01 8.69 16.41
N GLU A 241 -4.99 8.84 17.26
CA GLU A 241 -4.76 10.05 18.04
C GLU A 241 -4.49 11.29 17.16
N THR A 242 -4.05 11.10 15.90
CA THR A 242 -3.92 12.22 14.95
C THR A 242 -5.27 12.75 14.45
N GLY A 243 -6.35 12.02 14.69
CA GLY A 243 -7.70 12.27 14.16
C GLY A 243 -8.01 11.46 12.89
N ILE A 244 -7.08 10.60 12.46
CA ILE A 244 -7.30 9.70 11.30
C ILE A 244 -7.69 8.31 11.83
N ASP A 245 -9.01 8.11 11.93
CA ASP A 245 -9.61 6.81 12.26
C ASP A 245 -10.35 6.31 11.01
N THR A 246 -9.66 5.56 10.18
CA THR A 246 -10.11 5.12 8.85
C THR A 246 -9.92 3.61 8.70
N PRO A 247 -10.80 2.92 7.95
CA PRO A 247 -10.62 1.51 7.65
C PRO A 247 -9.69 1.24 6.45
N TYR A 248 -9.01 2.26 5.93
CA TYR A 248 -8.21 2.17 4.72
C TYR A 248 -6.74 2.49 4.96
N LEU A 249 -5.84 1.71 4.32
CA LEU A 249 -4.41 1.84 4.50
C LEU A 249 -3.68 1.66 3.16
N ALA A 250 -2.63 2.46 2.91
CA ALA A 250 -1.60 2.11 1.95
C ALA A 250 -0.39 1.53 2.71
N TYR A 251 0.10 0.36 2.27
CA TYR A 251 1.25 -0.25 2.93
C TYR A 251 2.53 0.52 2.65
N PRO A 252 3.33 0.87 3.67
CA PRO A 252 4.66 1.42 3.47
C PRO A 252 5.48 0.58 2.49
N PHE A 253 5.98 1.18 1.42
CA PHE A 253 6.70 0.53 0.32
C PHE A 253 5.92 -0.61 -0.37
N GLY A 254 4.62 -0.72 -0.16
CA GLY A 254 3.77 -1.80 -0.66
C GLY A 254 3.98 -3.15 0.01
N TYR A 255 4.78 -3.23 1.07
CA TYR A 255 5.08 -4.48 1.75
C TYR A 255 3.99 -4.91 2.71
N THR A 256 3.53 -6.15 2.57
CA THR A 256 2.54 -6.75 3.45
C THR A 256 2.88 -8.20 3.77
N SER A 257 2.32 -8.72 4.85
CA SER A 257 2.37 -10.12 5.24
C SER A 257 1.02 -10.57 5.78
N THR A 258 0.79 -11.88 5.79
CA THR A 258 -0.44 -12.44 6.37
C THR A 258 -0.64 -12.02 7.82
N GLN A 259 0.44 -11.95 8.61
CA GLN A 259 0.39 -11.45 10.00
C GLN A 259 -0.03 -9.99 10.09
N MET A 260 0.52 -9.13 9.21
CA MET A 260 0.15 -7.72 9.18
C MET A 260 -1.32 -7.54 8.80
N ILE A 261 -1.78 -8.24 7.76
CA ILE A 261 -3.18 -8.22 7.34
C ILE A 261 -4.10 -8.64 8.50
N TYR A 262 -3.78 -9.76 9.16
CA TYR A 262 -4.56 -10.24 10.30
C TYR A 262 -4.68 -9.18 11.39
N LYS A 263 -3.56 -8.59 11.82
CA LYS A 263 -3.58 -7.54 12.85
C LYS A 263 -4.37 -6.31 12.41
N LEU A 264 -4.16 -5.83 11.20
CA LEU A 264 -4.92 -4.70 10.65
C LEU A 264 -6.43 -4.96 10.68
N GLN A 265 -6.86 -6.16 10.29
CA GLN A 265 -8.28 -6.54 10.33
C GLN A 265 -8.82 -6.60 11.76
N GLN A 266 -8.03 -7.04 12.75
CA GLN A 266 -8.42 -6.98 14.17
C GLN A 266 -8.64 -5.54 14.67
N HIS A 267 -7.94 -4.56 14.09
CA HIS A 267 -8.11 -3.13 14.37
C HIS A 267 -9.13 -2.43 13.48
N GLY A 268 -9.90 -3.19 12.68
CA GLY A 268 -11.00 -2.64 11.88
C GLY A 268 -10.61 -2.16 10.47
N TYR A 269 -9.38 -2.37 10.03
CA TYR A 269 -9.02 -2.10 8.63
C TYR A 269 -9.72 -3.09 7.69
N ARG A 270 -10.30 -2.59 6.63
CA ARG A 270 -11.12 -3.36 5.68
C ARG A 270 -10.52 -3.42 4.28
N MET A 271 -9.75 -2.41 3.90
CA MET A 271 -9.15 -2.35 2.57
C MET A 271 -7.73 -1.75 2.64
N ALA A 272 -6.80 -2.33 1.88
CA ALA A 272 -5.43 -1.85 1.86
C ALA A 272 -4.76 -2.04 0.49
N PHE A 273 -3.87 -1.09 0.17
CA PHE A 273 -3.23 -0.97 -1.13
C PHE A 273 -1.75 -1.34 -1.08
N THR A 274 -1.31 -2.08 -2.10
CA THR A 274 0.09 -2.38 -2.35
C THR A 274 0.65 -1.45 -3.44
N VAL A 275 1.89 -1.70 -3.88
CA VAL A 275 2.49 -1.07 -5.08
C VAL A 275 2.53 -2.04 -6.27
N LYS A 276 1.83 -3.19 -6.17
CA LYS A 276 1.71 -4.11 -7.29
C LYS A 276 0.91 -3.43 -8.40
N SER A 277 1.43 -3.43 -9.62
CA SER A 277 0.73 -2.87 -10.77
C SER A 277 -0.47 -3.74 -11.15
N GLY A 278 -1.58 -3.11 -11.52
CA GLY A 278 -2.81 -3.75 -11.99
C GLY A 278 -4.05 -2.93 -11.71
N PHE A 279 -5.18 -3.42 -12.21
CA PHE A 279 -6.52 -2.86 -12.00
C PHE A 279 -7.22 -3.61 -10.86
N VAL A 280 -8.19 -2.97 -10.25
CA VAL A 280 -9.00 -3.55 -9.18
C VAL A 280 -10.29 -4.13 -9.78
N HIS A 281 -10.61 -5.37 -9.40
CA HIS A 281 -11.77 -6.11 -9.89
C HIS A 281 -12.72 -6.49 -8.73
N PRO A 282 -14.00 -6.76 -9.03
CA PRO A 282 -14.89 -7.40 -8.07
C PRO A 282 -14.33 -8.75 -7.62
N GLY A 283 -14.29 -8.99 -6.31
CA GLY A 283 -13.78 -10.21 -5.72
C GLY A 283 -12.27 -10.23 -5.44
N ASP A 284 -11.55 -9.16 -5.78
CA ASP A 284 -10.14 -9.01 -5.38
C ASP A 284 -9.98 -9.03 -3.86
N HIS A 285 -8.81 -9.47 -3.40
CA HIS A 285 -8.51 -9.50 -1.98
C HIS A 285 -8.38 -8.06 -1.43
N PRO A 286 -9.33 -7.57 -0.62
CA PRO A 286 -9.43 -6.15 -0.29
C PRO A 286 -8.19 -5.61 0.44
N MET A 287 -7.46 -6.46 1.17
CA MET A 287 -6.23 -6.08 1.86
C MET A 287 -4.97 -6.16 0.98
N LYS A 288 -5.09 -6.33 -0.35
CA LYS A 288 -3.95 -6.48 -1.26
C LYS A 288 -4.22 -5.83 -2.63
N LEU A 289 -4.96 -4.73 -2.66
CA LEU A 289 -5.35 -4.12 -3.92
C LEU A 289 -4.14 -3.56 -4.68
N PRO A 290 -4.10 -3.75 -6.01
CA PRO A 290 -3.07 -3.19 -6.87
C PRO A 290 -3.29 -1.71 -7.11
N ARG A 291 -2.24 -1.01 -7.56
CA ARG A 291 -2.30 0.39 -8.00
C ARG A 291 -1.41 0.61 -9.21
N LEU A 292 -1.71 1.63 -9.99
CA LEU A 292 -0.92 2.08 -11.13
C LEU A 292 -0.04 3.25 -10.70
N THR A 293 1.28 3.06 -10.68
CA THR A 293 2.24 4.13 -10.34
C THR A 293 2.30 5.15 -11.48
N VAL A 294 2.12 6.43 -11.13
CA VAL A 294 2.20 7.54 -12.08
C VAL A 294 3.36 8.46 -11.72
N THR A 295 4.24 8.67 -12.67
CA THR A 295 5.48 9.46 -12.52
C THR A 295 5.63 10.44 -13.68
N THR A 296 6.64 11.28 -13.62
CA THR A 296 7.01 12.16 -14.76
C THR A 296 7.12 11.35 -16.06
N GLY A 297 6.47 11.84 -17.10
CA GLY A 297 6.47 11.22 -18.43
C GLY A 297 5.55 10.02 -18.60
N THR A 298 4.72 9.66 -17.59
CA THR A 298 3.73 8.59 -17.73
C THR A 298 2.65 9.01 -18.74
N ASP A 299 2.45 8.22 -19.78
CA ASP A 299 1.30 8.34 -20.67
C ASP A 299 0.08 7.64 -20.09
N LEU A 300 -0.85 8.41 -19.51
CA LEU A 300 -2.07 7.87 -18.92
C LEU A 300 -2.97 7.17 -19.95
N ALA A 301 -2.99 7.61 -21.20
CA ALA A 301 -3.80 6.97 -22.23
C ALA A 301 -3.36 5.52 -22.46
N THR A 302 -2.07 5.26 -22.42
CA THR A 302 -1.51 3.92 -22.48
C THR A 302 -1.68 3.16 -21.17
N LEU A 303 -1.41 3.81 -20.02
CA LEU A 303 -1.49 3.18 -18.71
C LEU A 303 -2.90 2.67 -18.37
N LEU A 304 -3.94 3.36 -18.83
CA LEU A 304 -5.34 3.05 -18.58
C LEU A 304 -6.00 2.17 -19.66
N GLN A 305 -5.20 1.57 -20.55
CA GLN A 305 -5.74 0.56 -21.45
C GLN A 305 -6.07 -0.71 -20.65
N PRO A 306 -7.25 -1.31 -20.87
CA PRO A 306 -7.63 -2.55 -20.22
C PRO A 306 -6.54 -3.63 -20.40
N GLU A 307 -6.29 -4.42 -19.37
CA GLU A 307 -5.42 -5.59 -19.53
C GLU A 307 -6.05 -6.50 -20.62
N SER A 308 -5.40 -6.61 -21.79
CA SER A 308 -5.84 -7.53 -22.83
C SER A 308 -5.91 -8.92 -22.23
N SER A 309 -7.10 -9.54 -22.27
CA SER A 309 -7.28 -10.95 -21.88
C SER A 309 -6.15 -11.77 -22.49
N PRO A 310 -5.52 -12.69 -21.75
CA PRO A 310 -4.43 -13.50 -22.27
C PRO A 310 -4.89 -14.16 -23.56
N GLN A 311 -4.31 -13.77 -24.68
CA GLN A 311 -4.57 -14.43 -25.96
C GLN A 311 -4.16 -15.89 -25.76
N ASN A 312 -5.11 -16.79 -25.95
CA ASN A 312 -4.88 -18.23 -26.07
C ASN A 312 -3.79 -18.47 -27.11
N GLU A 313 -2.54 -18.58 -26.69
CA GLU A 313 -1.50 -19.22 -27.50
C GLU A 313 -1.75 -20.72 -27.54
N SER A 314 -2.82 -21.12 -28.23
CA SER A 314 -3.07 -22.51 -28.63
C SER A 314 -3.47 -22.54 -30.07
N SER A 315 -2.47 -22.49 -30.97
CA SER A 315 -2.54 -23.16 -32.29
C SER A 315 -1.35 -22.73 -33.17
N ALA A 316 -0.16 -23.23 -32.89
CA ALA A 316 0.91 -23.32 -33.91
C ALA A 316 1.92 -24.40 -33.54
N SER A 317 1.47 -25.66 -33.49
CA SER A 317 2.37 -26.81 -33.65
C SER A 317 1.61 -28.00 -34.22
N GLU A 318 1.18 -27.88 -35.45
CA GLU A 318 0.93 -29.01 -36.34
C GLU A 318 1.05 -28.47 -37.75
N ASN A 319 2.22 -28.69 -38.36
CA ASN A 319 2.49 -29.02 -39.75
C ASN A 319 3.93 -28.66 -40.09
N ASN A 320 4.81 -29.67 -39.96
CA ASN A 320 5.74 -29.98 -41.05
C ASN A 320 6.36 -31.37 -40.80
N GLN A 321 6.03 -32.20 -41.73
CA GLN A 321 6.61 -33.52 -41.99
C GLN A 321 8.14 -33.45 -42.16
#